data_4ed538baeaf0af746814533f26b05831
#
_entry.id   4ed538baeaf0af746814533f26b05831
#
_cell.length_a   1.000
_cell.length_b   1.000
_cell.length_c   1.000
_cell.angle_alpha   90.00
_cell.angle_beta   90.00
_cell.angle_gamma   90.00
#
_symmetry.space_group_name_H-M   'P 1'
#
loop_
_entity.id
_entity.type
_entity.pdbx_description
1 polymer ?
#
loop_
_entity_poly.entity_id
_entity_poly.type
_entity_poly.pdbx_seq_one_letter_code
_entity_poly.pdbx_strand_id
1 'polypeptide(L)'
;ANELLGLISLDDAIDAVRLGYRDQGMAPAYSVPRARMQHEDRRVTVHSGGCKNLQVAGTFIHVERFTFHGDAQQYAGAGKRVYVVYDSETAALRTIIVGSLPLFAFEPEEDWYGTETPITSAVGTDLLARADSHVLGLYGTGRQARRHLIAMCAIRPIERVRVYSRDPDNRAAFVTQMQQHVSAKIVAVDSPEAVAAGADIICCATGSNVPVLKGAWLEPGQHITSIVN
;
A
#
# COMPACT_ATOMS: atom_id res chain seq x y z
N ALA A 1 -13.48 14.90 8.41
CA ALA A 1 -12.82 13.63 8.06
C ALA A 1 -13.84 12.54 7.71
N ASN A 2 -14.99 12.52 8.39
CA ASN A 2 -16.04 11.52 8.16
C ASN A 2 -16.81 11.71 6.83
N GLU A 3 -16.67 12.84 6.16
CA GLU A 3 -17.36 13.14 4.90
C GLU A 3 -16.88 12.28 3.74
N LEU A 4 -15.67 11.72 3.83
CA LEU A 4 -15.08 10.87 2.79
C LEU A 4 -15.32 9.38 3.03
N LEU A 5 -15.83 8.99 4.20
CA LEU A 5 -16.04 7.61 4.56
C LEU A 5 -17.14 6.99 3.67
N GLY A 6 -16.80 5.91 2.99
CA GLY A 6 -17.75 5.19 2.11
C GLY A 6 -18.02 5.83 0.75
N LEU A 7 -17.37 6.96 0.41
CA LEU A 7 -17.52 7.59 -0.91
C LEU A 7 -16.78 6.81 -2.01
N ILE A 8 -15.75 6.06 -1.66
CA ILE A 8 -14.91 5.30 -2.59
C ILE A 8 -14.79 3.87 -2.06
N SER A 9 -15.13 2.91 -2.89
CA SER A 9 -14.87 1.50 -2.61
C SER A 9 -13.41 1.13 -2.91
N LEU A 10 -12.97 -0.02 -2.40
CA LEU A 10 -11.65 -0.55 -2.74
C LEU A 10 -11.52 -0.84 -4.24
N ASP A 11 -12.57 -1.34 -4.87
CA ASP A 11 -12.62 -1.63 -6.30
C ASP A 11 -12.50 -0.35 -7.13
N ASP A 12 -13.23 0.72 -6.77
CA ASP A 12 -13.10 2.04 -7.43
C ASP A 12 -11.67 2.57 -7.34
N ALA A 13 -11.02 2.40 -6.18
CA ALA A 13 -9.64 2.84 -5.99
C ALA A 13 -8.65 2.02 -6.84
N ILE A 14 -8.83 0.70 -6.92
CA ILE A 14 -8.03 -0.19 -7.77
C ILE A 14 -8.19 0.21 -9.24
N ASP A 15 -9.41 0.45 -9.69
CA ASP A 15 -9.70 0.84 -11.08
C ASP A 15 -9.14 2.21 -11.43
N ALA A 16 -9.24 3.18 -10.53
CA ALA A 16 -8.65 4.50 -10.72
C ALA A 16 -7.12 4.43 -10.86
N VAL A 17 -6.45 3.64 -10.02
CA VAL A 17 -4.98 3.45 -10.11
C VAL A 17 -4.61 2.69 -11.39
N ARG A 18 -5.38 1.68 -11.78
CA ARG A 18 -5.19 0.95 -13.05
C ARG A 18 -5.29 1.88 -14.26
N LEU A 19 -6.27 2.79 -14.28
CA LEU A 19 -6.39 3.82 -15.31
C LEU A 19 -5.17 4.75 -15.33
N GLY A 20 -4.71 5.19 -14.17
CA GLY A 20 -3.51 6.04 -14.04
C GLY A 20 -2.27 5.37 -14.63
N TYR A 21 -2.03 4.09 -14.33
CA TYR A 21 -0.91 3.34 -14.92
C TYR A 21 -1.06 3.12 -16.43
N ARG A 22 -2.27 2.87 -16.90
CA ARG A 22 -2.54 2.75 -18.33
C ARG A 22 -2.26 4.06 -19.06
N ASP A 23 -2.70 5.19 -18.52
CA ASP A 23 -2.39 6.51 -19.07
C ASP A 23 -0.90 6.76 -19.12
N GLN A 24 -0.19 6.44 -18.05
CA GLN A 24 1.26 6.62 -17.97
C GLN A 24 2.00 5.79 -19.01
N GLY A 25 1.51 4.61 -19.34
CA GLY A 25 2.11 3.73 -20.37
C GLY A 25 1.81 4.14 -21.81
N MET A 26 0.75 4.89 -22.05
CA MET A 26 0.28 5.22 -23.41
C MET A 26 0.57 6.65 -23.86
N ALA A 27 0.87 7.57 -22.96
CA ALA A 27 1.09 8.99 -23.26
C ALA A 27 2.26 9.54 -22.45
N PRO A 28 2.81 10.73 -22.82
CA PRO A 28 3.73 11.44 -21.94
C PRO A 28 3.07 11.61 -20.58
N ALA A 29 3.69 11.04 -19.55
CA ALA A 29 3.10 10.97 -18.24
C ALA A 29 2.88 12.36 -17.63
N TYR A 30 1.68 12.59 -17.12
CA TYR A 30 1.43 13.66 -16.16
C TYR A 30 2.01 13.27 -14.78
N SER A 31 3.28 12.88 -14.75
CA SER A 31 3.94 12.50 -13.51
C SER A 31 5.35 13.07 -13.50
N VAL A 32 5.69 13.73 -12.42
CA VAL A 32 7.06 14.22 -12.19
C VAL A 32 7.63 13.53 -10.96
N PRO A 33 8.96 13.36 -10.87
CA PRO A 33 9.60 12.88 -9.66
C PRO A 33 9.16 13.73 -8.46
N ARG A 34 8.91 13.08 -7.34
CA ARG A 34 8.53 13.79 -6.11
C ARG A 34 9.63 14.77 -5.69
N ALA A 35 9.23 15.99 -5.36
CA ALA A 35 10.13 16.99 -4.81
C ALA A 35 10.19 16.85 -3.29
N ARG A 36 11.38 16.96 -2.72
CA ARG A 36 11.62 16.92 -1.29
C ARG A 36 12.50 18.08 -0.86
N MET A 37 12.06 18.78 0.18
CA MET A 37 12.86 19.81 0.86
C MET A 37 13.00 19.38 2.32
N GLN A 38 14.22 19.17 2.77
CA GLN A 38 14.49 18.81 4.17
C GLN A 38 15.20 19.95 4.86
N HIS A 39 14.72 20.25 6.06
CA HIS A 39 15.36 21.16 6.99
C HIS A 39 15.31 20.54 8.37
N GLU A 40 16.48 20.24 8.94
CA GLU A 40 16.62 19.56 10.22
C GLU A 40 15.78 18.27 10.27
N ASP A 41 14.86 18.18 11.24
CA ASP A 41 13.98 17.04 11.49
C ASP A 41 12.64 17.10 10.73
N ARG A 42 12.52 18.03 9.76
CA ARG A 42 11.31 18.20 8.92
C ARG A 42 11.63 17.99 7.45
N ARG A 43 10.73 17.31 6.77
CA ARG A 43 10.78 17.14 5.32
C ARG A 43 9.43 17.45 4.70
N VAL A 44 9.39 18.44 3.81
CA VAL A 44 8.25 18.70 2.93
C VAL A 44 8.38 17.79 1.73
N THR A 45 7.35 17.02 1.45
CA THR A 45 7.28 16.16 0.26
C THR A 45 6.09 16.60 -0.60
N VAL A 46 6.36 16.78 -1.89
CA VAL A 46 5.36 17.17 -2.90
C VAL A 46 5.35 16.12 -3.99
N HIS A 47 4.19 15.61 -4.29
CA HIS A 47 3.93 14.73 -5.43
C HIS A 47 3.01 15.47 -6.40
N SER A 48 3.32 15.46 -7.68
CA SER A 48 2.47 16.07 -8.70
C SER A 48 2.25 15.07 -9.83
N GLY A 49 1.04 15.06 -10.36
CA GLY A 49 0.68 14.17 -11.45
C GLY A 49 -0.74 14.40 -11.93
N GLY A 50 -1.15 13.61 -12.90
CA GLY A 50 -2.49 13.66 -13.44
C GLY A 50 -2.83 12.39 -14.20
N CYS A 51 -4.10 12.24 -14.52
CA CYS A 51 -4.64 11.14 -15.31
C CYS A 51 -5.56 11.73 -16.38
N LYS A 52 -5.20 11.54 -17.63
CA LYS A 52 -5.94 12.07 -18.77
C LYS A 52 -7.35 11.47 -18.85
N ASN A 53 -7.48 10.16 -18.68
CA ASN A 53 -8.77 9.47 -18.73
C ASN A 53 -9.73 9.89 -17.61
N LEU A 54 -9.21 10.37 -16.48
CA LEU A 54 -10.01 10.94 -15.39
C LEU A 54 -10.13 12.46 -15.49
N GLN A 55 -9.46 13.08 -16.46
CA GLN A 55 -9.41 14.53 -16.67
C GLN A 55 -8.97 15.29 -15.40
N VAL A 56 -7.99 14.75 -14.68
CA VAL A 56 -7.48 15.33 -13.44
C VAL A 56 -5.99 15.58 -13.51
N ALA A 57 -5.57 16.71 -12.93
CA ALA A 57 -4.19 17.00 -12.61
C ALA A 57 -4.14 17.60 -11.21
N GLY A 58 -3.05 17.37 -10.49
CA GLY A 58 -3.00 17.90 -9.13
C GLY A 58 -1.71 17.64 -8.41
N THR A 59 -1.73 18.01 -7.16
CA THR A 59 -0.60 17.82 -6.26
C THR A 59 -1.06 17.30 -4.90
N PHE A 60 -0.16 16.56 -4.28
CA PHE A 60 -0.31 16.05 -2.92
C PHE A 60 0.90 16.50 -2.11
N ILE A 61 0.64 17.16 -0.97
CA ILE A 61 1.66 17.77 -0.13
C ILE A 61 1.50 17.26 1.30
N HIS A 62 2.63 16.93 1.93
CA HIS A 62 2.69 16.66 3.37
C HIS A 62 4.05 17.03 3.96
N VAL A 63 4.06 17.19 5.29
CA VAL A 63 5.29 17.42 6.06
C VAL A 63 5.52 16.23 6.96
N GLU A 64 6.69 15.64 6.85
CA GLU A 64 7.14 14.52 7.68
C GLU A 64 8.04 15.02 8.80
N ARG A 65 8.01 14.34 9.94
CA ARG A 65 8.92 14.52 11.07
C ARG A 65 9.82 13.32 11.23
N PHE A 66 11.03 13.58 11.63
CA PHE A 66 12.04 12.56 11.91
C PHE A 66 12.64 12.77 13.29
N THR A 67 13.13 11.68 13.89
CA THR A 67 14.04 11.70 15.03
C THR A 67 15.40 11.17 14.59
N PHE A 68 16.43 11.59 15.26
CA PHE A 68 17.80 11.14 14.97
C PHE A 68 18.39 10.40 16.18
N HIS A 69 19.01 9.27 15.92
CA HIS A 69 19.77 8.50 16.88
C HIS A 69 21.20 8.34 16.32
N GLY A 70 22.08 9.29 16.66
CA GLY A 70 23.33 9.49 15.94
C GLY A 70 23.05 9.89 14.50
N ASP A 71 23.65 9.21 13.52
CA ASP A 71 23.42 9.46 12.09
C ASP A 71 22.17 8.75 11.53
N ALA A 72 21.51 7.90 12.32
CA ALA A 72 20.33 7.17 11.88
C ALA A 72 19.08 8.04 11.98
N GLN A 73 18.44 8.28 10.84
CA GLN A 73 17.15 8.98 10.73
C GLN A 73 15.98 7.99 10.87
N GLN A 74 15.07 8.29 11.79
CA GLN A 74 13.85 7.50 12.02
C GLN A 74 12.61 8.35 11.77
N TYR A 75 11.66 7.83 11.02
CA TYR A 75 10.36 8.46 10.79
C TYR A 75 9.58 8.55 12.10
N ALA A 76 9.13 9.77 12.44
CA ALA A 76 8.43 10.07 13.68
C ALA A 76 6.97 10.51 13.47
N GLY A 77 6.51 10.57 12.22
CA GLY A 77 5.14 10.91 11.87
C GLY A 77 5.05 11.97 10.76
N ALA A 78 3.83 12.28 10.35
CA ALA A 78 3.55 13.32 9.37
C ALA A 78 2.38 14.20 9.81
N GLY A 79 2.34 15.44 9.31
CA GLY A 79 1.20 16.31 9.40
C GLY A 79 0.04 15.89 8.49
N LYS A 80 -1.08 16.61 8.56
CA LYS A 80 -2.20 16.40 7.64
C LYS A 80 -1.74 16.57 6.20
N ARG A 81 -2.26 15.72 5.34
CA ARG A 81 -2.04 15.77 3.90
C ARG A 81 -2.99 16.74 3.25
N VAL A 82 -2.55 17.37 2.17
CA VAL A 82 -3.39 18.25 1.36
C VAL A 82 -3.27 17.79 -0.10
N TYR A 83 -4.41 17.50 -0.69
CA TYR A 83 -4.53 17.22 -2.12
C TYR A 83 -5.23 18.40 -2.77
N VAL A 84 -4.66 18.92 -3.85
CA VAL A 84 -5.25 19.96 -4.69
C VAL A 84 -5.46 19.36 -6.06
N VAL A 85 -6.71 19.30 -6.52
CA VAL A 85 -7.11 18.63 -7.75
C VAL A 85 -7.76 19.62 -8.70
N TYR A 86 -7.25 19.67 -9.90
CA TYR A 86 -7.75 20.48 -11.01
C TYR A 86 -8.34 19.60 -12.09
N ASP A 87 -9.27 20.16 -12.84
CA ASP A 87 -9.65 19.68 -14.15
C ASP A 87 -8.50 19.91 -15.14
N SER A 88 -8.00 18.85 -15.78
CA SER A 88 -6.82 18.98 -16.65
C SER A 88 -7.13 19.57 -18.03
N GLU A 89 -8.41 19.69 -18.43
CA GLU A 89 -8.82 20.30 -19.69
C GLU A 89 -9.16 21.79 -19.53
N THR A 90 -9.92 22.10 -18.48
CA THR A 90 -10.40 23.47 -18.25
C THR A 90 -9.51 24.29 -17.31
N ALA A 91 -8.55 23.67 -16.66
CA ALA A 91 -7.71 24.23 -15.59
C ALA A 91 -8.53 24.73 -14.36
N ALA A 92 -9.80 24.38 -14.26
CA ALA A 92 -10.63 24.75 -13.11
C ALA A 92 -10.23 23.97 -11.86
N LEU A 93 -10.17 24.62 -10.71
CA LEU A 93 -10.00 23.94 -9.42
C LEU A 93 -11.22 23.05 -9.16
N ARG A 94 -11.04 21.75 -9.04
CA ARG A 94 -12.12 20.79 -8.73
C ARG A 94 -12.34 20.63 -7.24
N THR A 95 -11.26 20.42 -6.49
CA THR A 95 -11.38 20.16 -5.05
C THR A 95 -10.05 20.34 -4.31
N ILE A 96 -10.16 20.57 -3.01
CA ILE A 96 -9.06 20.48 -2.05
C ILE A 96 -9.49 19.48 -0.99
N ILE A 97 -8.69 18.44 -0.79
CA ILE A 97 -8.92 17.43 0.24
C ILE A 97 -7.86 17.61 1.33
N VAL A 98 -8.30 17.77 2.58
CA VAL A 98 -7.41 17.88 3.74
C VAL A 98 -7.59 16.64 4.61
N GLY A 99 -6.53 15.84 4.71
CA GLY A 99 -6.54 14.57 5.43
C GLY A 99 -6.14 13.41 4.54
N SER A 100 -6.67 12.21 4.83
CA SER A 100 -6.40 10.99 4.08
C SER A 100 -7.69 10.31 3.65
N LEU A 101 -7.63 9.52 2.58
CA LEU A 101 -8.78 8.77 2.07
C LEU A 101 -9.01 7.50 2.92
N PRO A 102 -10.20 7.33 3.51
CA PRO A 102 -10.52 6.20 4.38
C PRO A 102 -10.95 4.97 3.56
N LEU A 103 -10.02 4.30 2.90
CA LEU A 103 -10.29 3.09 2.11
C LEU A 103 -10.41 1.81 2.96
N PHE A 104 -9.82 1.83 4.15
CA PHE A 104 -9.79 0.68 5.06
C PHE A 104 -10.51 1.07 6.36
N ALA A 105 -11.83 0.93 6.34
CA ALA A 105 -12.73 1.39 7.41
C ALA A 105 -12.51 0.71 8.79
N PHE A 106 -11.73 -0.38 8.84
CA PHE A 106 -11.36 -1.04 10.09
C PHE A 106 -10.23 -0.34 10.87
N GLU A 107 -9.63 0.69 10.29
CA GLU A 107 -8.53 1.44 10.90
C GLU A 107 -9.01 2.75 11.52
N PRO A 108 -8.39 3.20 12.62
CA PRO A 108 -8.68 4.51 13.18
C PRO A 108 -8.24 5.64 12.23
N GLU A 109 -8.87 6.80 12.34
CA GLU A 109 -8.67 7.95 11.44
C GLU A 109 -7.21 8.39 11.32
N GLU A 110 -6.47 8.35 12.41
CA GLU A 110 -5.03 8.69 12.44
C GLU A 110 -4.17 7.79 11.57
N ASP A 111 -4.66 6.58 11.26
CA ASP A 111 -3.95 5.60 10.44
C ASP A 111 -4.32 5.62 8.94
N TRP A 112 -5.25 6.45 8.50
CA TRP A 112 -5.74 6.46 7.10
C TRP A 112 -4.75 6.95 6.04
N TYR A 113 -3.51 7.23 6.37
CA TYR A 113 -2.47 7.62 5.41
C TYR A 113 -1.76 6.41 4.79
N GLY A 114 -1.23 6.56 3.56
CA GLY A 114 -0.51 5.50 2.85
C GLY A 114 -1.44 4.39 2.34
N THR A 115 -2.70 4.73 2.03
CA THR A 115 -3.70 3.82 1.48
C THR A 115 -3.45 3.53 0.00
N GLU A 116 -2.74 4.39 -0.70
CA GLU A 116 -2.32 4.23 -2.10
C GLU A 116 -1.35 3.07 -2.31
N THR A 117 -0.51 2.74 -1.32
CA THR A 117 0.54 1.73 -1.43
C THR A 117 -0.02 0.32 -1.69
N PRO A 118 -0.97 -0.21 -0.88
CA PRO A 118 -1.55 -1.52 -1.14
C PRO A 118 -2.37 -1.57 -2.43
N ILE A 119 -3.00 -0.47 -2.84
CA ILE A 119 -3.74 -0.39 -4.09
C ILE A 119 -2.78 -0.52 -5.29
N THR A 120 -1.67 0.21 -5.26
CA THR A 120 -0.61 0.10 -6.27
C THR A 120 -0.07 -1.33 -6.36
N SER A 121 0.22 -1.96 -5.23
CA SER A 121 0.66 -3.36 -5.18
C SER A 121 -0.40 -4.31 -5.73
N ALA A 122 -1.67 -4.08 -5.44
CA ALA A 122 -2.78 -4.89 -5.95
C ALA A 122 -2.88 -4.80 -7.48
N VAL A 123 -2.81 -3.61 -8.07
CA VAL A 123 -2.84 -3.44 -9.53
C VAL A 123 -1.67 -4.18 -10.19
N GLY A 124 -0.45 -4.03 -9.67
CA GLY A 124 0.72 -4.74 -10.20
C GLY A 124 0.58 -6.26 -10.08
N THR A 125 0.10 -6.73 -8.93
CA THR A 125 -0.13 -8.17 -8.69
C THR A 125 -1.25 -8.73 -9.57
N ASP A 126 -2.32 -7.97 -9.79
CA ASP A 126 -3.42 -8.39 -10.66
C ASP A 126 -3.00 -8.62 -12.11
N LEU A 127 -2.07 -7.81 -12.60
CA LEU A 127 -1.53 -7.92 -13.95
C LEU A 127 -0.49 -9.05 -14.09
N LEU A 128 0.24 -9.39 -13.04
CA LEU A 128 1.43 -10.24 -13.13
C LEU A 128 1.28 -11.61 -12.46
N ALA A 129 0.43 -11.73 -11.43
CA ALA A 129 0.19 -13.00 -10.76
C ALA A 129 -0.76 -13.88 -11.58
N ARG A 130 -0.62 -15.20 -11.46
CA ARG A 130 -1.54 -16.15 -12.08
C ARG A 130 -2.99 -15.89 -11.62
N ALA A 131 -3.95 -16.07 -12.51
CA ALA A 131 -5.36 -15.87 -12.21
C ALA A 131 -5.90 -16.88 -11.18
N ASP A 132 -5.30 -18.07 -11.13
CA ASP A 132 -5.63 -19.17 -10.22
C ASP A 132 -4.85 -19.13 -8.89
N SER A 133 -4.35 -17.96 -8.48
CA SER A 133 -3.64 -17.80 -7.22
C SER A 133 -4.60 -17.86 -6.03
N HIS A 134 -4.37 -18.79 -5.09
CA HIS A 134 -5.21 -19.04 -3.92
C HIS A 134 -4.46 -18.93 -2.59
N VAL A 135 -3.13 -18.92 -2.61
CA VAL A 135 -2.30 -18.91 -1.39
C VAL A 135 -1.45 -17.63 -1.35
N LEU A 136 -1.67 -16.83 -0.30
CA LEU A 136 -0.89 -15.62 -0.03
C LEU A 136 0.13 -15.88 1.08
N GLY A 137 1.41 -15.64 0.80
CA GLY A 137 2.47 -15.51 1.79
C GLY A 137 2.66 -14.04 2.17
N LEU A 138 2.58 -13.70 3.46
CA LEU A 138 2.65 -12.32 3.94
C LEU A 138 3.76 -12.15 4.98
N TYR A 139 4.76 -11.35 4.64
CA TYR A 139 5.80 -10.93 5.58
C TYR A 139 5.44 -9.59 6.20
N GLY A 140 5.23 -9.60 7.52
CA GLY A 140 4.86 -8.43 8.31
C GLY A 140 3.46 -8.53 8.90
N THR A 141 3.25 -7.81 10.01
CA THR A 141 1.98 -7.76 10.76
C THR A 141 1.56 -6.32 11.07
N GLY A 142 2.27 -5.36 10.50
CA GLY A 142 2.00 -3.94 10.68
C GLY A 142 0.85 -3.43 9.82
N ARG A 143 0.62 -2.10 9.88
CA ARG A 143 -0.45 -1.42 9.13
C ARG A 143 -0.45 -1.78 7.64
N GLN A 144 0.69 -1.70 6.97
CA GLN A 144 0.74 -2.02 5.54
C GLN A 144 0.44 -3.49 5.25
N ALA A 145 0.86 -4.42 6.11
CA ALA A 145 0.53 -5.83 5.95
C ALA A 145 -0.98 -6.09 6.03
N ARG A 146 -1.68 -5.44 6.97
CA ARG A 146 -3.16 -5.54 7.09
C ARG A 146 -3.85 -5.08 5.81
N ARG A 147 -3.43 -3.96 5.24
CA ARG A 147 -4.00 -3.38 4.02
C ARG A 147 -3.70 -4.21 2.78
N HIS A 148 -2.46 -4.70 2.66
CA HIS A 148 -2.09 -5.59 1.55
C HIS A 148 -2.87 -6.90 1.60
N LEU A 149 -3.12 -7.46 2.79
CA LEU A 149 -4.00 -8.63 2.92
C LEU A 149 -5.38 -8.39 2.28
N ILE A 150 -6.03 -7.28 2.64
CA ILE A 150 -7.35 -6.93 2.09
C ILE A 150 -7.25 -6.70 0.57
N ALA A 151 -6.25 -5.94 0.12
CA ALA A 151 -6.08 -5.62 -1.29
C ALA A 151 -5.78 -6.87 -2.15
N MET A 152 -4.98 -7.81 -1.65
CA MET A 152 -4.71 -9.08 -2.36
C MET A 152 -5.96 -9.99 -2.42
N CYS A 153 -6.75 -10.04 -1.34
CA CYS A 153 -8.01 -10.78 -1.33
C CYS A 153 -9.08 -10.16 -2.24
N ALA A 154 -8.99 -8.86 -2.55
CA ALA A 154 -9.91 -8.21 -3.50
C ALA A 154 -9.61 -8.58 -4.96
N ILE A 155 -8.36 -8.84 -5.30
CA ILE A 155 -7.95 -9.10 -6.70
C ILE A 155 -7.79 -10.59 -7.04
N ARG A 156 -7.72 -11.47 -6.04
CA ARG A 156 -7.57 -12.93 -6.24
C ARG A 156 -8.44 -13.69 -5.24
N PRO A 157 -8.92 -14.87 -5.59
CA PRO A 157 -9.71 -15.72 -4.71
C PRO A 157 -8.80 -16.42 -3.67
N ILE A 158 -8.19 -15.62 -2.80
CA ILE A 158 -7.29 -16.14 -1.77
C ILE A 158 -8.09 -16.97 -0.76
N GLU A 159 -7.67 -18.22 -0.59
CA GLU A 159 -8.28 -19.17 0.35
C GLU A 159 -7.44 -19.32 1.62
N ARG A 160 -6.12 -19.13 1.49
CA ARG A 160 -5.18 -19.30 2.60
C ARG A 160 -4.15 -18.18 2.64
N VAL A 161 -3.89 -17.69 3.85
CA VAL A 161 -2.84 -16.71 4.11
C VAL A 161 -1.86 -17.29 5.13
N ARG A 162 -0.57 -17.25 4.84
CA ARG A 162 0.50 -17.56 5.79
C ARG A 162 1.18 -16.26 6.18
N VAL A 163 1.13 -15.90 7.46
CA VAL A 163 1.71 -14.64 7.94
C VAL A 163 2.88 -14.90 8.88
N TYR A 164 3.93 -14.11 8.71
CA TYR A 164 5.10 -14.14 9.58
C TYR A 164 5.54 -12.73 9.98
N SER A 165 5.89 -12.58 11.24
CA SER A 165 6.73 -11.53 11.79
C SER A 165 7.65 -12.14 12.87
N ARG A 166 8.71 -11.43 13.26
CA ARG A 166 9.66 -11.94 14.26
C ARG A 166 9.01 -12.22 15.61
N ASP A 167 8.05 -11.37 15.99
CA ASP A 167 7.35 -11.44 17.26
C ASP A 167 6.12 -12.36 17.14
N PRO A 168 6.02 -13.45 17.92
CA PRO A 168 4.88 -14.37 17.90
C PRO A 168 3.59 -13.75 18.39
N ASP A 169 3.63 -12.82 19.34
CA ASP A 169 2.44 -12.14 19.86
C ASP A 169 1.83 -11.24 18.80
N ASN A 170 2.65 -10.54 18.04
CA ASN A 170 2.20 -9.75 16.89
C ASN A 170 1.58 -10.63 15.79
N ARG A 171 2.09 -11.85 15.59
CA ARG A 171 1.48 -12.81 14.63
C ARG A 171 0.09 -13.24 15.09
N ALA A 172 -0.04 -13.62 16.38
CA ALA A 172 -1.31 -14.06 16.97
C ALA A 172 -2.35 -12.93 16.97
N ALA A 173 -1.95 -11.71 17.34
CA ALA A 173 -2.79 -10.53 17.31
C ALA A 173 -3.27 -10.21 15.88
N PHE A 174 -2.39 -10.30 14.89
CA PHE A 174 -2.73 -10.10 13.48
C PHE A 174 -3.79 -11.10 13.01
N VAL A 175 -3.63 -12.40 13.29
CA VAL A 175 -4.61 -13.42 12.92
C VAL A 175 -5.96 -13.10 13.54
N THR A 176 -6.00 -12.83 14.83
CA THR A 176 -7.24 -12.53 15.56
C THR A 176 -7.95 -11.29 14.98
N GLN A 177 -7.20 -10.23 14.73
CA GLN A 177 -7.72 -8.97 14.20
C GLN A 177 -8.20 -9.12 12.76
N MET A 178 -7.42 -9.76 11.90
CA MET A 178 -7.67 -9.72 10.46
C MET A 178 -8.60 -10.82 9.95
N GLN A 179 -8.78 -11.92 10.71
CA GLN A 179 -9.66 -13.01 10.29
C GLN A 179 -11.13 -12.58 10.09
N GLN A 180 -11.59 -11.57 10.80
CA GLN A 180 -12.96 -11.03 10.64
C GLN A 180 -13.16 -10.18 9.37
N HIS A 181 -12.07 -9.80 8.67
CA HIS A 181 -12.13 -8.91 7.51
C HIS A 181 -11.93 -9.63 6.18
N VAL A 182 -11.57 -10.92 6.20
CA VAL A 182 -11.37 -11.73 4.99
C VAL A 182 -11.96 -13.13 5.16
N SER A 183 -12.43 -13.72 4.08
CA SER A 183 -12.90 -15.13 4.06
C SER A 183 -11.75 -16.13 4.05
N ALA A 184 -10.57 -15.71 3.60
CA ALA A 184 -9.36 -16.54 3.57
C ALA A 184 -8.97 -16.99 4.98
N LYS A 185 -8.54 -18.24 5.14
CA LYS A 185 -8.00 -18.75 6.41
C LYS A 185 -6.62 -18.17 6.66
N ILE A 186 -6.46 -17.37 7.72
CA ILE A 186 -5.16 -16.82 8.12
C ILE A 186 -4.47 -17.75 9.09
N VAL A 187 -3.21 -18.09 8.83
CA VAL A 187 -2.38 -18.95 9.67
C VAL A 187 -1.05 -18.26 9.97
N ALA A 188 -0.75 -18.08 11.24
CA ALA A 188 0.58 -17.68 11.67
C ALA A 188 1.56 -18.84 11.45
N VAL A 189 2.73 -18.56 10.86
CA VAL A 189 3.78 -19.56 10.69
C VAL A 189 5.02 -19.20 11.51
N ASP A 190 5.81 -20.20 11.89
CA ASP A 190 6.89 -20.04 12.84
C ASP A 190 8.24 -19.72 12.21
N SER A 191 8.33 -19.80 10.88
CA SER A 191 9.55 -19.44 10.17
C SER A 191 9.26 -18.60 8.93
N PRO A 192 10.18 -17.72 8.53
CA PRO A 192 10.04 -16.94 7.31
C PRO A 192 10.01 -17.83 6.04
N GLU A 193 10.68 -18.98 6.05
CA GLU A 193 10.66 -19.93 4.94
C GLU A 193 9.25 -20.52 4.72
N ALA A 194 8.52 -20.83 5.79
CA ALA A 194 7.17 -21.38 5.72
C ALA A 194 6.15 -20.40 5.08
N VAL A 195 6.47 -19.11 5.00
CA VAL A 195 5.63 -18.13 4.26
C VAL A 195 5.70 -18.38 2.77
N ALA A 196 6.90 -18.59 2.24
CA ALA A 196 7.13 -18.74 0.79
C ALA A 196 6.71 -20.12 0.26
N ALA A 197 6.85 -21.17 1.07
CA ALA A 197 6.61 -22.55 0.64
C ALA A 197 5.18 -22.74 0.10
N GLY A 198 5.04 -23.02 -1.21
CA GLY A 198 3.76 -23.23 -1.90
C GLY A 198 2.81 -22.01 -1.84
N ALA A 199 3.33 -20.79 -1.68
CA ALA A 199 2.56 -19.57 -1.87
C ALA A 199 2.48 -19.24 -3.37
N ASP A 200 1.33 -18.76 -3.85
CA ASP A 200 1.17 -18.25 -5.21
C ASP A 200 1.61 -16.80 -5.31
N ILE A 201 1.26 -16.02 -4.30
CA ILE A 201 1.63 -14.61 -4.17
C ILE A 201 2.41 -14.44 -2.86
N ILE A 202 3.54 -13.76 -2.93
CA ILE A 202 4.36 -13.40 -1.77
C ILE A 202 4.38 -11.89 -1.64
N CYS A 203 3.88 -11.38 -0.51
CA CYS A 203 3.83 -9.95 -0.21
C CYS A 203 4.79 -9.62 0.94
N CYS A 204 5.81 -8.78 0.66
CA CYS A 204 6.73 -8.26 1.66
C CYS A 204 6.30 -6.86 2.12
N ALA A 205 5.58 -6.79 3.26
CA ALA A 205 5.04 -5.57 3.84
C ALA A 205 5.52 -5.38 5.29
N THR A 206 6.83 -5.34 5.47
CA THR A 206 7.51 -5.23 6.77
C THR A 206 8.42 -4.00 6.82
N GLY A 207 8.70 -3.49 8.01
CA GLY A 207 9.69 -2.44 8.25
C GLY A 207 11.11 -2.98 8.50
N SER A 208 11.42 -4.20 8.07
CA SER A 208 12.74 -4.81 8.24
C SER A 208 13.79 -4.11 7.39
N ASN A 209 14.95 -3.82 7.98
CA ASN A 209 16.12 -3.29 7.26
C ASN A 209 17.05 -4.40 6.74
N VAL A 210 16.66 -5.68 6.93
CA VAL A 210 17.36 -6.83 6.39
C VAL A 210 16.42 -7.65 5.52
N PRO A 211 16.93 -8.35 4.50
CA PRO A 211 16.11 -9.20 3.63
C PRO A 211 15.30 -10.23 4.43
N VAL A 212 14.01 -10.29 4.19
CA VAL A 212 13.09 -11.22 4.86
C VAL A 212 12.75 -12.44 4.01
N LEU A 213 12.98 -12.36 2.70
CA LEU A 213 12.77 -13.41 1.71
C LEU A 213 14.11 -13.80 1.07
N LYS A 214 14.39 -15.07 1.00
CA LYS A 214 15.58 -15.62 0.32
C LYS A 214 15.19 -16.22 -1.02
N GLY A 215 15.98 -15.95 -2.07
CA GLY A 215 15.74 -16.50 -3.39
C GLY A 215 15.70 -18.04 -3.42
N ALA A 216 16.45 -18.72 -2.53
CA ALA A 216 16.45 -20.17 -2.40
C ALA A 216 15.09 -20.77 -1.91
N TRP A 217 14.17 -19.96 -1.41
CA TRP A 217 12.85 -20.40 -0.97
C TRP A 217 11.77 -20.25 -2.06
N LEU A 218 12.16 -19.67 -3.20
CA LEU A 218 11.22 -19.38 -4.28
C LEU A 218 11.01 -20.60 -5.17
N GLU A 219 9.78 -20.74 -5.60
CA GLU A 219 9.33 -21.79 -6.51
C GLU A 219 8.86 -21.17 -7.84
N PRO A 220 8.99 -21.89 -8.97
CA PRO A 220 8.47 -21.40 -10.25
C PRO A 220 6.97 -21.07 -10.18
N GLY A 221 6.59 -19.96 -10.81
CA GLY A 221 5.18 -19.52 -10.87
C GLY A 221 4.70 -18.65 -9.70
N GLN A 222 5.56 -18.39 -8.71
CA GLN A 222 5.25 -17.45 -7.63
C GLN A 222 5.37 -16.01 -8.12
N HIS A 223 4.44 -15.16 -7.68
CA HIS A 223 4.52 -13.71 -7.86
C HIS A 223 4.98 -13.06 -6.55
N ILE A 224 5.88 -12.08 -6.67
CA ILE A 224 6.40 -11.36 -5.51
C ILE A 224 6.07 -9.87 -5.65
N THR A 225 5.46 -9.31 -4.61
CA THR A 225 5.29 -7.87 -4.45
C THR A 225 5.96 -7.40 -3.16
N SER A 226 6.67 -6.28 -3.21
CA SER A 226 7.41 -5.75 -2.05
C SER A 226 7.30 -4.24 -1.98
N ILE A 227 7.07 -3.73 -0.77
CA ILE A 227 7.13 -2.31 -0.44
C ILE A 227 8.34 -1.97 0.43
N VAL A 228 9.20 -2.94 0.64
CA VAL A 228 10.43 -2.79 1.43
C VAL A 228 11.60 -2.53 0.48
N ASN A 229 12.49 -1.66 0.86
CA ASN A 229 13.73 -1.39 0.13
C ASN A 229 14.77 -2.44 0.42
#